data_3f8c058fd8943b36c87d16d848af4060
#
_entry.id   3f8c058fd8943b36c87d16d848af4060
#
_cell.length_a   1.000
_cell.length_b   1.000
_cell.length_c   1.000
_cell.angle_alpha   90.00
_cell.angle_beta   90.00
_cell.angle_gamma   90.00
#
_symmetry.space_group_name_H-M   'P 1'
#
loop_
_entity.id
_entity.type
_entity.pdbx_description
1 polymer ?
#
loop_
_entity_poly.entity_id
_entity_poly.type
_entity_poly.pdbx_seq_one_letter_code
_entity_poly.pdbx_strand_id
1 'polypeptide(L)'
;MSQSHFTPVQGGALVILTLALSLATFMQVLDSTIANVAIPTIAGNLGASSSQGTWVITSFGVANAISIPITGWLAKRFGEVRLFLISTLLFVLASWLCGISHSLEMLIICRVIQGAVAGPIIPLSQSLLLNNYPPKKRGMALAFWSMTVVVAPIFGPILGG
;
A
#
# COMPACT_ATOMS: atom_id res chain seq x y z
N MET A 1 -28.79 -9.33 -11.44
CA MET A 1 -27.61 -9.42 -10.57
C MET A 1 -26.75 -10.57 -11.07
N SER A 2 -25.77 -10.29 -11.92
CA SER A 2 -24.85 -11.30 -12.45
C SER A 2 -23.85 -11.64 -11.35
N GLN A 3 -23.98 -12.79 -10.71
CA GLN A 3 -22.92 -13.39 -9.92
C GLN A 3 -21.84 -13.81 -10.91
N SER A 4 -20.80 -13.01 -11.03
CA SER A 4 -19.58 -13.44 -11.69
C SER A 4 -19.08 -14.68 -10.92
N HIS A 5 -19.18 -15.85 -11.52
CA HIS A 5 -18.59 -17.08 -11.03
C HIS A 5 -17.07 -16.89 -10.96
N PHE A 6 -16.61 -16.44 -9.81
CA PHE A 6 -15.18 -16.36 -9.51
C PHE A 6 -14.69 -17.81 -9.34
N THR A 7 -14.11 -18.35 -10.39
CA THR A 7 -13.41 -19.65 -10.27
C THR A 7 -12.16 -19.42 -9.43
N PRO A 8 -12.08 -20.04 -8.24
CA PRO A 8 -10.91 -19.86 -7.39
C PRO A 8 -9.65 -20.33 -8.13
N VAL A 9 -8.64 -19.48 -8.11
CA VAL A 9 -7.34 -19.76 -8.73
C VAL A 9 -6.69 -20.94 -8.03
N GLN A 10 -6.14 -21.91 -8.79
CA GLN A 10 -5.55 -23.12 -8.23
C GLN A 10 -4.10 -23.31 -8.68
N GLY A 11 -3.35 -24.12 -7.92
CA GLY A 11 -1.99 -24.49 -8.27
C GLY A 11 -0.99 -23.34 -8.26
N GLY A 12 -0.12 -23.29 -9.26
CA GLY A 12 0.95 -22.28 -9.37
C GLY A 12 0.42 -20.84 -9.48
N ALA A 13 -0.75 -20.66 -10.11
CA ALA A 13 -1.37 -19.34 -10.22
C ALA A 13 -1.80 -18.77 -8.85
N LEU A 14 -2.21 -19.62 -7.90
CA LEU A 14 -2.51 -19.22 -6.53
C LEU A 14 -1.26 -18.73 -5.78
N VAL A 15 -0.11 -19.38 -6.01
CA VAL A 15 1.17 -18.96 -5.43
C VAL A 15 1.58 -17.60 -6.00
N ILE A 16 1.48 -17.40 -7.31
CA ILE A 16 1.79 -16.12 -7.95
C ILE A 16 0.88 -15.02 -7.41
N LEU A 17 -0.42 -15.28 -7.29
CA LEU A 17 -1.37 -14.34 -6.69
C LEU A 17 -0.94 -13.94 -5.27
N THR A 18 -0.63 -14.92 -4.43
CA THR A 18 -0.21 -14.68 -3.04
C THR A 18 1.06 -13.84 -2.98
N LEU A 19 2.06 -14.16 -3.80
CA LEU A 19 3.31 -13.40 -3.87
C LEU A 19 3.06 -11.97 -4.35
N ALA A 20 2.23 -11.76 -5.37
CA ALA A 20 1.90 -10.44 -5.88
C ALA A 20 1.19 -9.58 -4.83
N LEU A 21 0.19 -10.13 -4.13
CA LEU A 21 -0.54 -9.43 -3.08
C LEU A 21 0.36 -9.12 -1.87
N SER A 22 1.22 -10.06 -1.48
CA SER A 22 2.19 -9.87 -0.39
C SER A 22 3.24 -8.82 -0.75
N LEU A 23 3.75 -8.85 -1.98
CA LEU A 23 4.76 -7.89 -2.45
C LEU A 23 4.21 -6.46 -2.53
N ALA A 24 2.98 -6.27 -3.01
CA ALA A 24 2.34 -4.96 -3.06
C ALA A 24 2.14 -4.39 -1.66
N THR A 25 1.69 -5.22 -0.70
CA THR A 25 1.55 -4.82 0.70
C THR A 25 2.91 -4.52 1.34
N PHE A 26 3.92 -5.37 1.10
CA PHE A 26 5.29 -5.15 1.56
C PHE A 26 5.83 -3.81 1.08
N MET A 27 5.69 -3.51 -0.20
CA MET A 27 6.14 -2.25 -0.81
C MET A 27 5.45 -1.04 -0.16
N GLN A 28 4.14 -1.10 0.08
CA GLN A 28 3.40 -0.01 0.74
C GLN A 28 3.88 0.22 2.18
N VAL A 29 4.06 -0.83 2.96
CA VAL A 29 4.52 -0.73 4.35
C VAL A 29 5.97 -0.27 4.41
N LEU A 30 6.81 -0.77 3.51
CA LEU A 30 8.20 -0.39 3.38
C LEU A 30 8.34 1.11 3.06
N ASP A 31 7.59 1.61 2.06
CA ASP A 31 7.58 3.03 1.69
C ASP A 31 7.21 3.94 2.88
N SER A 32 6.18 3.57 3.62
CA SER A 32 5.76 4.31 4.83
C SER A 32 6.86 4.32 5.88
N THR A 33 7.57 3.21 6.06
CA THR A 33 8.63 3.08 7.07
C THR A 33 9.90 3.83 6.66
N ILE A 34 10.29 3.75 5.38
CA ILE A 34 11.40 4.54 4.83
C ILE A 34 11.12 6.04 5.01
N ALA A 35 9.91 6.49 4.67
CA ALA A 35 9.52 7.88 4.82
C ALA A 35 9.66 8.35 6.28
N ASN A 36 9.22 7.55 7.25
CA ASN A 36 9.31 7.89 8.66
C ASN A 36 10.76 8.10 9.13
N VAL A 37 11.70 7.31 8.63
CA VAL A 37 13.13 7.41 8.99
C VAL A 37 13.81 8.54 8.20
N ALA A 38 13.49 8.73 6.94
CA ALA A 38 14.15 9.69 6.05
C ALA A 38 13.70 11.15 6.25
N ILE A 39 12.53 11.39 6.93
CA ILE A 39 11.97 12.73 7.06
C ILE A 39 12.91 13.77 7.64
N PRO A 40 13.68 13.53 8.73
CA PRO A 40 14.60 14.54 9.23
C PRO A 40 15.61 15.00 8.18
N THR A 41 16.15 14.05 7.42
CA THR A 41 17.10 14.30 6.34
C THR A 41 16.44 15.02 5.16
N ILE A 42 15.23 14.59 4.75
CA ILE A 42 14.49 15.22 3.66
C ILE A 42 14.10 16.66 4.02
N ALA A 43 13.59 16.90 5.23
CA ALA A 43 13.24 18.24 5.69
C ALA A 43 14.49 19.15 5.71
N GLY A 44 15.61 18.67 6.22
CA GLY A 44 16.87 19.41 6.21
C GLY A 44 17.34 19.78 4.81
N ASN A 45 17.30 18.85 3.86
CA ASN A 45 17.70 19.06 2.47
C ASN A 45 16.79 20.06 1.73
N LEU A 46 15.51 20.11 2.12
CA LEU A 46 14.51 21.05 1.54
C LEU A 46 14.44 22.38 2.30
N GLY A 47 15.34 22.62 3.28
CA GLY A 47 15.36 23.84 4.09
C GLY A 47 14.14 23.99 5.01
N ALA A 48 13.46 22.90 5.32
CA ALA A 48 12.28 22.87 6.17
C ALA A 48 12.63 22.47 7.61
N SER A 49 11.82 22.92 8.56
CA SER A 49 11.93 22.48 9.95
C SER A 49 11.46 21.03 10.13
N SER A 50 11.92 20.34 11.18
CA SER A 50 11.47 18.98 11.50
C SER A 50 9.96 18.91 11.72
N SER A 51 9.34 19.96 12.26
CA SER A 51 7.88 20.04 12.42
C SER A 51 7.14 20.10 11.08
N GLN A 52 7.71 20.81 10.11
CA GLN A 52 7.16 20.84 8.74
C GLN A 52 7.36 19.50 8.04
N GLY A 53 8.47 18.79 8.26
CA GLY A 53 8.69 17.44 7.76
C GLY A 53 7.65 16.43 8.25
N THR A 54 7.11 16.59 9.46
CA THR A 54 6.07 15.73 10.00
C THR A 54 4.78 15.75 9.14
N TRP A 55 4.49 16.84 8.44
CA TRP A 55 3.37 16.92 7.51
C TRP A 55 3.45 15.91 6.37
N VAL A 56 4.64 15.50 5.98
CA VAL A 56 4.87 14.47 4.95
C VAL A 56 4.31 13.12 5.38
N ILE A 57 4.47 12.76 6.67
CA ILE A 57 3.91 11.52 7.23
C ILE A 57 2.40 11.67 7.42
N THR A 58 2.00 12.77 8.07
CA THR A 58 0.60 13.01 8.46
C THR A 58 -0.30 13.08 7.23
N SER A 59 0.12 13.76 6.17
CA SER A 59 -0.66 13.89 4.93
C SER A 59 -0.94 12.54 4.28
N PHE A 60 0.06 11.67 4.21
CA PHE A 60 -0.11 10.29 3.73
C PHE A 60 -1.07 9.51 4.64
N GLY A 61 -0.86 9.55 5.97
CA GLY A 61 -1.66 8.81 6.93
C GLY A 61 -3.14 9.22 6.92
N VAL A 62 -3.43 10.51 6.85
CA VAL A 62 -4.81 11.04 6.78
C VAL A 62 -5.49 10.62 5.48
N ALA A 63 -4.82 10.81 4.34
CA ALA A 63 -5.36 10.43 3.03
C ALA A 63 -5.63 8.92 2.96
N ASN A 64 -4.73 8.10 3.50
CA ASN A 64 -4.86 6.65 3.58
C ASN A 64 -6.06 6.27 4.48
N ALA A 65 -6.18 6.86 5.65
CA ALA A 65 -7.27 6.59 6.60
C ALA A 65 -8.66 6.94 6.01
N ILE A 66 -8.75 8.02 5.24
CA ILE A 66 -10.00 8.40 4.54
C ILE A 66 -10.32 7.41 3.41
N SER A 67 -9.32 6.90 2.72
CA SER A 67 -9.49 6.01 1.56
C SER A 67 -9.92 4.58 1.95
N ILE A 68 -9.50 4.09 3.13
CA ILE A 68 -9.82 2.73 3.59
C ILE A 68 -11.34 2.46 3.64
N PRO A 69 -12.19 3.28 4.28
CA PRO A 69 -13.63 3.04 4.32
C PRO A 69 -14.30 3.06 2.94
N ILE A 70 -13.78 3.88 2.01
CA ILE A 70 -14.31 4.03 0.67
C ILE A 70 -13.99 2.81 -0.20
N THR A 71 -12.98 2.04 0.16
CA THR A 71 -12.52 0.85 -0.60
C THR A 71 -13.65 -0.14 -0.85
N GLY A 72 -14.50 -0.40 0.12
CA GLY A 72 -15.61 -1.36 -0.03
C GLY A 72 -16.62 -0.93 -1.10
N TRP A 73 -16.92 0.36 -1.19
CA TRP A 73 -17.80 0.90 -2.23
C TRP A 73 -17.14 0.87 -3.61
N LEU A 74 -15.87 1.27 -3.69
CA LEU A 74 -15.07 1.23 -4.92
C LEU A 74 -14.93 -0.20 -5.46
N ALA A 75 -14.67 -1.17 -4.58
CA ALA A 75 -14.53 -2.58 -4.94
C ALA A 75 -15.82 -3.15 -5.54
N LYS A 76 -16.99 -2.78 -5.00
CA LYS A 76 -18.29 -3.17 -5.56
C LYS A 76 -18.56 -2.55 -6.93
N ARG A 77 -18.08 -1.34 -7.18
CA ARG A 77 -18.31 -0.61 -8.44
C ARG A 77 -17.35 -1.01 -9.55
N PHE A 78 -16.06 -1.16 -9.24
CA PHE A 78 -14.99 -1.38 -10.23
C PHE A 78 -14.46 -2.83 -10.24
N GLY A 79 -14.78 -3.62 -9.22
CA GLY A 79 -14.24 -4.95 -8.99
C GLY A 79 -12.94 -4.93 -8.19
N GLU A 80 -12.77 -5.92 -7.31
CA GLU A 80 -11.61 -5.98 -6.37
C GLU A 80 -10.27 -6.05 -7.10
N VAL A 81 -10.15 -6.90 -8.12
CA VAL A 81 -8.90 -7.11 -8.86
C VAL A 81 -8.50 -5.84 -9.62
N ARG A 82 -9.43 -5.21 -10.32
CA ARG A 82 -9.13 -3.98 -11.07
C ARG A 82 -8.74 -2.85 -10.14
N LEU A 83 -9.48 -2.68 -9.04
CA LEU A 83 -9.18 -1.64 -8.06
C LEU A 83 -7.80 -1.88 -7.44
N PHE A 84 -7.46 -3.12 -7.09
CA PHE A 84 -6.14 -3.46 -6.56
C PHE A 84 -5.00 -3.13 -7.54
N LEU A 85 -5.14 -3.52 -8.81
CA LEU A 85 -4.13 -3.26 -9.83
C LEU A 85 -3.96 -1.76 -10.09
N ILE A 86 -5.07 -1.01 -10.21
CA ILE A 86 -5.03 0.44 -10.42
C ILE A 86 -4.39 1.13 -9.22
N SER A 87 -4.80 0.78 -8.00
CA SER A 87 -4.25 1.34 -6.76
C SER A 87 -2.75 1.07 -6.63
N THR A 88 -2.30 -0.16 -6.92
CA THR A 88 -0.89 -0.52 -6.88
C THR A 88 -0.09 0.25 -7.93
N LEU A 89 -0.59 0.36 -9.16
CA LEU A 89 0.08 1.11 -10.23
C LEU A 89 0.20 2.60 -9.88
N LEU A 90 -0.91 3.20 -9.45
CA LEU A 90 -0.93 4.62 -9.05
C LEU A 90 -0.05 4.87 -7.82
N PHE A 91 0.03 3.92 -6.90
CA PHE A 91 0.93 4.00 -5.75
C PHE A 91 2.40 4.06 -6.19
N VAL A 92 2.82 3.19 -7.11
CA VAL A 92 4.18 3.20 -7.67
C VAL A 92 4.48 4.52 -8.37
N LEU A 93 3.56 5.02 -9.19
CA LEU A 93 3.71 6.30 -9.88
C LEU A 93 3.80 7.47 -8.89
N ALA A 94 2.96 7.49 -7.85
CA ALA A 94 3.00 8.51 -6.82
C ALA A 94 4.29 8.43 -5.99
N SER A 95 4.80 7.24 -5.69
CA SER A 95 6.08 7.05 -5.02
C SER A 95 7.24 7.60 -5.84
N TRP A 96 7.23 7.35 -7.15
CA TRP A 96 8.22 7.92 -8.07
C TRP A 96 8.15 9.46 -8.09
N LEU A 97 6.94 10.04 -8.14
CA LEU A 97 6.74 11.49 -8.06
C LEU A 97 7.25 12.08 -6.73
N CYS A 98 7.06 11.38 -5.61
CA CYS A 98 7.64 11.77 -4.33
C CYS A 98 9.18 11.83 -4.40
N GLY A 99 9.80 10.85 -5.08
CA GLY A 99 11.26 10.77 -5.20
C GLY A 99 11.89 11.90 -6.03
N ILE A 100 11.16 12.51 -6.95
CA ILE A 100 11.62 13.65 -7.77
C ILE A 100 11.14 15.01 -7.24
N SER A 101 10.55 15.05 -6.05
CA SER A 101 10.06 16.29 -5.45
C SER A 101 11.21 17.23 -5.08
N HIS A 102 11.11 18.49 -5.50
CA HIS A 102 12.12 19.53 -5.25
C HIS A 102 11.69 20.53 -4.16
N SER A 103 10.48 20.40 -3.63
CA SER A 103 9.96 21.24 -2.55
C SER A 103 9.13 20.43 -1.57
N LEU A 104 9.05 20.92 -0.31
CA LEU A 104 8.23 20.29 0.70
C LEU A 104 6.75 20.25 0.34
N GLU A 105 6.23 21.34 -0.26
CA GLU A 105 4.83 21.43 -0.69
C GLU A 105 4.50 20.37 -1.75
N MET A 106 5.36 20.23 -2.76
CA MET A 106 5.22 19.21 -3.79
C MET A 106 5.24 17.80 -3.18
N LEU A 107 6.15 17.56 -2.23
CA LEU A 107 6.25 16.27 -1.55
C LEU A 107 4.98 15.96 -0.76
N ILE A 108 4.40 16.94 -0.02
CA ILE A 108 3.17 16.77 0.73
C ILE A 108 2.00 16.44 -0.22
N ILE A 109 1.86 17.13 -1.34
CA ILE A 109 0.80 16.87 -2.33
C ILE A 109 0.96 15.45 -2.89
N CYS A 110 2.16 15.05 -3.27
CA CYS A 110 2.42 13.69 -3.74
C CYS A 110 2.09 12.63 -2.68
N ARG A 111 2.37 12.92 -1.39
CA ARG A 111 2.02 12.04 -0.27
C ARG A 111 0.51 11.93 -0.05
N VAL A 112 -0.25 12.99 -0.23
CA VAL A 112 -1.73 12.94 -0.20
C VAL A 112 -2.25 12.00 -1.28
N ILE A 113 -1.77 12.16 -2.52
CA ILE A 113 -2.17 11.31 -3.65
C ILE A 113 -1.78 9.86 -3.37
N GLN A 114 -0.55 9.64 -2.93
CA GLN A 114 -0.03 8.31 -2.62
C GLN A 114 -0.84 7.63 -1.49
N GLY A 115 -1.16 8.36 -0.42
CA GLY A 115 -2.00 7.87 0.68
C GLY A 115 -3.41 7.50 0.22
N ALA A 116 -4.03 8.34 -0.61
CA ALA A 116 -5.37 8.07 -1.13
C ALA A 116 -5.44 6.80 -1.98
N VAL A 117 -4.42 6.52 -2.81
CA VAL A 117 -4.38 5.30 -3.63
C VAL A 117 -3.86 4.09 -2.86
N ALA A 118 -3.15 4.28 -1.76
CA ALA A 118 -2.65 3.21 -0.90
C ALA A 118 -3.75 2.53 -0.06
N GLY A 119 -4.77 3.29 0.35
CA GLY A 119 -5.83 2.80 1.24
C GLY A 119 -6.48 1.48 0.83
N PRO A 120 -6.80 1.27 -0.45
CA PRO A 120 -7.37 0.01 -0.93
C PRO A 120 -6.42 -1.20 -0.92
N ILE A 121 -5.10 -1.03 -0.93
CA ILE A 121 -4.13 -2.12 -1.18
C ILE A 121 -4.21 -3.21 -0.10
N ILE A 122 -4.15 -2.83 1.17
CA ILE A 122 -4.17 -3.79 2.29
C ILE A 122 -5.51 -4.54 2.37
N PRO A 123 -6.68 -3.87 2.47
CA PRO A 123 -7.95 -4.59 2.59
C PRO A 123 -8.27 -5.43 1.35
N LEU A 124 -7.93 -4.97 0.15
CA LEU A 124 -8.14 -5.76 -1.06
C LEU A 124 -7.20 -6.96 -1.16
N SER A 125 -5.95 -6.84 -0.73
CA SER A 125 -5.03 -7.98 -0.70
C SER A 125 -5.54 -9.10 0.21
N GLN A 126 -6.06 -8.76 1.38
CA GLN A 126 -6.68 -9.72 2.30
C GLN A 126 -7.96 -10.33 1.73
N SER A 127 -8.85 -9.51 1.15
CA SER A 127 -10.08 -9.97 0.51
C SER A 127 -9.79 -10.95 -0.63
N LEU A 128 -8.86 -10.61 -1.51
CA LEU A 128 -8.48 -11.46 -2.65
C LEU A 128 -7.83 -12.77 -2.20
N LEU A 129 -7.02 -12.77 -1.13
CA LEU A 129 -6.50 -14.00 -0.54
C LEU A 129 -7.63 -14.88 -0.01
N LEU A 130 -8.52 -14.32 0.82
CA LEU A 130 -9.62 -15.07 1.42
C LEU A 130 -10.60 -15.63 0.40
N ASN A 131 -10.82 -14.92 -0.71
CA ASN A 131 -11.72 -15.35 -1.78
C ASN A 131 -11.14 -16.50 -2.64
N ASN A 132 -9.81 -16.58 -2.76
CA ASN A 132 -9.14 -17.58 -3.58
C ASN A 132 -8.67 -18.81 -2.80
N TYR A 133 -8.51 -18.72 -1.49
CA TYR A 133 -8.08 -19.85 -0.67
C TYR A 133 -9.27 -20.65 -0.10
N PRO A 134 -9.20 -22.01 -0.12
CA PRO A 134 -10.18 -22.84 0.55
C PRO A 134 -10.22 -22.55 2.06
N PRO A 135 -11.38 -22.66 2.73
CA PRO A 135 -11.55 -22.26 4.14
C PRO A 135 -10.49 -22.84 5.10
N LYS A 136 -10.09 -24.10 4.88
CA LYS A 136 -9.07 -24.78 5.71
C LYS A 136 -7.67 -24.17 5.60
N LYS A 137 -7.34 -23.48 4.51
CA LYS A 137 -6.01 -22.90 4.24
C LYS A 137 -5.96 -21.38 4.38
N ARG A 138 -7.09 -20.72 4.64
CA ARG A 138 -7.16 -19.25 4.76
C ARG A 138 -6.26 -18.69 5.87
N GLY A 139 -6.25 -19.36 7.03
CA GLY A 139 -5.40 -18.96 8.16
C GLY A 139 -3.91 -19.00 7.81
N MET A 140 -3.47 -20.05 7.09
CA MET A 140 -2.09 -20.16 6.63
C MET A 140 -1.74 -19.08 5.59
N ALA A 141 -2.63 -18.81 4.65
CA ALA A 141 -2.42 -17.76 3.66
C ALA A 141 -2.30 -16.37 4.28
N LEU A 142 -3.16 -16.05 5.25
CA LEU A 142 -3.08 -14.80 6.01
C LEU A 142 -1.82 -14.74 6.87
N ALA A 143 -1.36 -15.84 7.46
CA ALA A 143 -0.12 -15.89 8.22
C ALA A 143 1.09 -15.55 7.34
N PHE A 144 1.21 -16.13 6.15
CA PHE A 144 2.27 -15.78 5.20
C PHE A 144 2.19 -14.32 4.75
N TRP A 145 1.00 -13.83 4.44
CA TRP A 145 0.80 -12.44 4.09
C TRP A 145 1.19 -11.50 5.25
N SER A 146 0.79 -11.82 6.49
CA SER A 146 1.12 -11.02 7.68
C SER A 146 2.62 -10.94 7.94
N MET A 147 3.39 -11.98 7.61
CA MET A 147 4.85 -11.94 7.72
C MET A 147 5.45 -10.80 6.89
N THR A 148 4.89 -10.48 5.72
CA THR A 148 5.38 -9.38 4.90
C THR A 148 5.16 -8.02 5.57
N VAL A 149 4.03 -7.86 6.26
CA VAL A 149 3.69 -6.63 7.01
C VAL A 149 4.63 -6.43 8.20
N VAL A 150 5.01 -7.53 8.87
CA VAL A 150 5.92 -7.49 10.04
C VAL A 150 7.37 -7.30 9.62
N VAL A 151 7.78 -7.88 8.51
CA VAL A 151 9.18 -7.83 8.02
C VAL A 151 9.49 -6.49 7.35
N ALA A 152 8.54 -5.87 6.66
CA ALA A 152 8.75 -4.60 5.96
C ALA A 152 9.30 -3.47 6.86
N PRO A 153 8.80 -3.23 8.09
CA PRO A 153 9.34 -2.21 8.99
C PRO A 153 10.79 -2.44 9.41
N ILE A 154 11.27 -3.68 9.36
CA ILE A 154 12.68 -4.00 9.70
C ILE A 154 13.61 -3.47 8.61
N PHE A 155 13.20 -3.55 7.35
CA PHE A 155 13.97 -3.05 6.22
C PHE A 155 13.91 -1.53 6.06
N GLY A 156 12.86 -0.87 6.58
CA GLY A 156 12.70 0.57 6.48
C GLY A 156 13.91 1.37 6.97
N PRO A 157 14.36 1.20 8.23
CA PRO A 157 15.53 1.88 8.75
C PRO A 157 16.83 1.54 8.02
N ILE A 158 16.97 0.32 7.51
CA ILE A 158 18.16 -0.13 6.77
C ILE A 158 18.27 0.58 5.42
N LEU A 159 17.12 0.82 4.76
CA LEU A 159 17.07 1.41 3.42
C LEU A 159 16.86 2.94 3.44
N GLY A 160 16.31 3.48 4.51
CA GLY A 160 15.97 4.90 4.65
C GLY A 160 16.90 5.71 5.55
N GLY A 161 17.85 5.06 6.24
CA GLY A 161 18.80 5.68 7.18
C GLY A 161 20.11 6.13 6.57
#